data_749f69847f6e7ba56316ffd2691c8642
#
_entry.id   749f69847f6e7ba56316ffd2691c8642
#
_cell.length_a   1.000
_cell.length_b   1.000
_cell.length_c   1.000
_cell.angle_alpha   90.00
_cell.angle_beta   90.00
_cell.angle_gamma   90.00
#
_symmetry.space_group_name_H-M   'P 1'
#
loop_
_entity.id
_entity.type
_entity.pdbx_description
1 polymer ?
#
loop_
_entity_poly.entity_id
_entity_poly.type
_entity_poly.pdbx_seq_one_letter_code
_entity_poly.pdbx_strand_id
1 'polypeptide(L)'
;YSREAGKLPGDNTACAMKSVVVDPSLYDWEGDAPLRRSFNRTVIYEMHVGGFTKHPNSGVSPQLRGTYAGLVEKIGYLVDLGISAVELLPVFAFDSQDAPAGLVNYWGYSPVSFFAPHTAYSSRPGVQGAIDEFRDMVKALHRAGIEVILDVVYNHTAEGDHTGPTFSF
;
A
#
# COMPACT_ATOMS: atom_id res chain seq x y z
N TYR A 1 -8.69 10.93 11.91
CA TYR A 1 -7.94 10.26 12.97
C TYR A 1 -6.81 11.15 13.50
N SER A 2 -6.62 11.14 14.80
CA SER A 2 -5.50 11.80 15.47
C SER A 2 -4.87 10.83 16.48
N ARG A 3 -3.58 10.52 16.31
CA ARG A 3 -2.82 9.65 17.21
C ARG A 3 -2.77 10.24 18.63
N GLU A 4 -2.60 11.54 18.75
CA GLU A 4 -2.55 12.22 20.06
C GLU A 4 -3.92 12.19 20.76
N ALA A 5 -5.01 12.41 20.03
CA ALA A 5 -6.35 12.27 20.60
C ALA A 5 -6.67 10.84 21.02
N GLY A 6 -6.13 9.85 20.31
CA GLY A 6 -6.28 8.43 20.64
C GLY A 6 -5.59 7.99 21.94
N LYS A 7 -4.67 8.80 22.47
CA LYS A 7 -4.01 8.55 23.77
C LYS A 7 -4.82 9.06 24.96
N LEU A 8 -5.82 9.89 24.73
CA LEU A 8 -6.62 10.48 25.81
C LEU A 8 -7.66 9.49 26.31
N PRO A 9 -7.88 9.39 27.64
CA PRO A 9 -8.94 8.52 28.17
C PRO A 9 -10.33 9.04 27.83
N GLY A 10 -11.30 8.15 27.69
CA GLY A 10 -12.70 8.46 27.43
C GLY A 10 -13.18 8.06 26.03
N ASP A 11 -14.34 8.57 25.64
CA ASP A 11 -14.93 8.28 24.32
C ASP A 11 -14.13 8.95 23.20
N ASN A 12 -13.52 8.15 22.36
CA ASN A 12 -12.73 8.57 21.20
C ASN A 12 -13.46 8.40 19.85
N THR A 13 -14.76 8.08 19.86
CA THR A 13 -15.55 7.77 18.66
C THR A 13 -15.43 8.84 17.58
N ALA A 14 -15.32 10.11 17.95
CA ALA A 14 -15.20 11.21 16.98
C ALA A 14 -13.86 11.26 16.24
N CYS A 15 -12.78 10.75 16.83
CA CYS A 15 -11.41 10.85 16.33
C CYS A 15 -10.78 9.48 16.00
N ALA A 16 -11.43 8.38 16.36
CA ALA A 16 -10.95 7.03 16.05
C ALA A 16 -11.02 6.72 14.55
N MET A 17 -10.16 5.83 14.10
CA MET A 17 -10.24 5.28 12.74
C MET A 17 -11.58 4.55 12.55
N LYS A 18 -12.06 4.54 11.33
CA LYS A 18 -13.29 3.85 10.94
C LYS A 18 -12.96 2.74 9.96
N SER A 19 -13.54 1.56 10.20
CA SER A 19 -13.52 0.46 9.25
C SER A 19 -14.63 0.60 8.23
N VAL A 20 -14.42 0.07 7.05
CA VAL A 20 -15.40 0.02 5.96
C VAL A 20 -15.63 -1.44 5.61
N VAL A 21 -16.89 -1.85 5.55
CA VAL A 21 -17.26 -3.19 5.07
C VAL A 21 -17.14 -3.20 3.55
N VAL A 22 -16.36 -4.14 3.03
CA VAL A 22 -16.11 -4.30 1.60
C VAL A 22 -16.51 -5.72 1.20
N ASP A 23 -17.24 -5.84 0.09
CA ASP A 23 -17.53 -7.13 -0.53
C ASP A 23 -16.46 -7.44 -1.59
N PRO A 24 -15.54 -8.38 -1.32
CA PRO A 24 -14.47 -8.71 -2.27
C PRO A 24 -14.99 -9.44 -3.53
N SER A 25 -16.22 -9.97 -3.51
CA SER A 25 -16.81 -10.68 -4.65
C SER A 25 -17.24 -9.76 -5.79
N LEU A 26 -17.37 -8.47 -5.54
CA LEU A 26 -17.76 -7.48 -6.52
C LEU A 26 -16.62 -7.08 -7.49
N TYR A 27 -15.39 -7.47 -7.20
CA TYR A 27 -14.26 -7.16 -8.06
C TYR A 27 -14.01 -8.25 -9.09
N ASP A 28 -13.96 -7.87 -10.35
CA ASP A 28 -13.64 -8.79 -11.45
C ASP A 28 -12.13 -8.88 -11.65
N TRP A 29 -11.57 -10.03 -11.31
CA TRP A 29 -10.16 -10.36 -11.55
C TRP A 29 -9.87 -10.69 -13.03
N GLU A 30 -10.89 -10.79 -13.88
CA GLU A 30 -10.72 -11.05 -15.34
C GLU A 30 -9.89 -12.30 -15.62
N GLY A 31 -9.98 -13.30 -14.74
CA GLY A 31 -9.21 -14.54 -14.84
C GLY A 31 -7.74 -14.42 -14.45
N ASP A 32 -7.32 -13.30 -13.84
CA ASP A 32 -5.95 -13.15 -13.33
C ASP A 32 -5.61 -14.21 -12.29
N ALA A 33 -4.38 -14.69 -12.35
CA ALA A 33 -3.86 -15.69 -11.43
C ALA A 33 -2.35 -15.48 -11.21
N PRO A 34 -1.81 -15.92 -10.05
CA PRO A 34 -0.37 -15.87 -9.80
C PRO A 34 0.44 -16.55 -10.90
N LEU A 35 1.48 -15.90 -11.37
CA LEU A 35 2.30 -16.36 -12.50
C LEU A 35 3.13 -17.61 -12.16
N ARG A 36 3.46 -17.82 -10.87
CA ARG A 36 4.21 -18.98 -10.34
C ARG A 36 5.53 -19.21 -11.09
N ARG A 37 6.31 -18.16 -11.29
CA ARG A 37 7.61 -18.26 -11.93
C ARG A 37 8.57 -19.11 -11.10
N SER A 38 9.47 -19.77 -11.79
CA SER A 38 10.54 -20.51 -11.13
C SER A 38 11.49 -19.55 -10.42
N PHE A 39 11.73 -19.76 -9.13
CA PHE A 39 12.50 -18.86 -8.28
C PHE A 39 13.93 -18.62 -8.79
N ASN A 40 14.55 -19.61 -9.41
CA ASN A 40 15.90 -19.49 -9.98
C ASN A 40 15.98 -18.60 -11.25
N ARG A 41 14.85 -18.08 -11.72
CA ARG A 41 14.75 -17.15 -12.86
C ARG A 41 14.14 -15.81 -12.44
N THR A 42 13.98 -15.58 -11.15
CA THR A 42 13.34 -14.36 -10.64
C THR A 42 14.39 -13.29 -10.43
N VAL A 43 14.17 -12.13 -11.03
CA VAL A 43 14.90 -10.89 -10.77
C VAL A 43 13.94 -9.95 -10.08
N ILE A 44 14.22 -9.65 -8.82
CA ILE A 44 13.34 -8.84 -7.95
C ILE A 44 13.81 -7.39 -7.99
N TYR A 45 12.88 -6.48 -8.15
CA TYR A 45 13.07 -5.04 -7.96
C TYR A 45 12.26 -4.58 -6.76
N GLU A 46 12.96 -4.28 -5.67
CA GLU A 46 12.34 -3.72 -4.47
C GLU A 46 12.03 -2.24 -4.68
N MET A 47 10.82 -1.80 -4.31
CA MET A 47 10.43 -0.41 -4.47
C MET A 47 9.38 0.04 -3.45
N HIS A 48 9.39 1.34 -3.19
CA HIS A 48 8.34 2.02 -2.42
C HIS A 48 7.34 2.66 -3.37
N VAL A 49 6.06 2.30 -3.29
CA VAL A 49 5.00 2.79 -4.22
C VAL A 49 5.02 4.32 -4.32
N GLY A 50 4.97 5.00 -3.17
CA GLY A 50 5.01 6.46 -3.14
C GLY A 50 6.29 7.04 -3.71
N GLY A 51 7.46 6.48 -3.36
CA GLY A 51 8.77 6.99 -3.78
C GLY A 51 9.08 6.79 -5.26
N PHE A 52 8.67 5.66 -5.83
CA PHE A 52 9.05 5.22 -7.17
C PHE A 52 8.69 6.24 -8.27
N THR A 53 7.52 6.87 -8.14
CA THR A 53 7.03 7.80 -9.18
C THR A 53 6.84 9.24 -8.70
N LYS A 54 7.16 9.55 -7.42
CA LYS A 54 6.88 10.86 -6.81
C LYS A 54 7.60 12.02 -7.50
N HIS A 55 8.85 11.80 -7.92
CA HIS A 55 9.66 12.85 -8.52
C HIS A 55 9.12 13.27 -9.89
N PRO A 56 9.09 14.57 -10.24
CA PRO A 56 8.64 15.04 -11.56
C PRO A 56 9.32 14.37 -12.75
N ASN A 57 10.59 14.03 -12.63
CA ASN A 57 11.36 13.37 -13.69
C ASN A 57 10.98 11.88 -13.90
N SER A 58 10.05 11.34 -13.11
CA SER A 58 9.52 10.00 -13.36
C SER A 58 8.82 9.87 -14.72
N GLY A 59 8.38 10.98 -15.28
CA GLY A 59 7.57 11.02 -16.51
C GLY A 59 6.11 10.62 -16.29
N VAL A 60 5.72 10.32 -15.04
CA VAL A 60 4.34 9.97 -14.68
C VAL A 60 3.48 11.22 -14.58
N SER A 61 2.23 11.10 -15.02
CA SER A 61 1.20 12.15 -14.91
C SER A 61 1.15 12.72 -13.49
N PRO A 62 1.18 14.05 -13.29
CA PRO A 62 1.28 14.65 -11.96
C PRO A 62 0.25 14.13 -10.93
N GLN A 63 -0.96 13.83 -11.40
CA GLN A 63 -2.09 13.35 -10.58
C GLN A 63 -1.91 11.89 -10.13
N LEU A 64 -1.04 11.12 -10.81
CA LEU A 64 -0.82 9.70 -10.55
C LEU A 64 0.52 9.43 -9.84
N ARG A 65 1.35 10.48 -9.64
CA ARG A 65 2.66 10.31 -8.98
C ARG A 65 2.51 9.82 -7.55
N GLY A 66 3.24 8.76 -7.23
CA GLY A 66 3.24 8.16 -5.91
C GLY A 66 2.03 7.28 -5.63
N THR A 67 1.31 6.85 -6.67
CA THR A 67 0.13 5.98 -6.54
C THR A 67 0.32 4.64 -7.25
N TYR A 68 -0.59 3.68 -6.98
CA TYR A 68 -0.64 2.40 -7.69
C TYR A 68 -0.82 2.61 -9.20
N ALA A 69 -1.69 3.53 -9.62
CA ALA A 69 -1.86 3.87 -11.03
C ALA A 69 -0.59 4.48 -11.64
N GLY A 70 0.16 5.27 -10.88
CA GLY A 70 1.44 5.81 -11.32
C GLY A 70 2.49 4.73 -11.53
N LEU A 71 2.48 3.67 -10.72
CA LEU A 71 3.33 2.51 -10.92
C LEU A 71 2.96 1.79 -12.23
N VAL A 72 1.69 1.66 -12.55
CA VAL A 72 1.22 1.07 -13.81
C VAL A 72 1.76 1.81 -15.03
N GLU A 73 1.86 3.16 -15.00
CA GLU A 73 2.49 3.92 -16.10
C GLU A 73 3.98 3.57 -16.30
N LYS A 74 4.62 2.93 -15.33
CA LYS A 74 6.05 2.54 -15.38
C LYS A 74 6.28 1.08 -15.74
N ILE A 75 5.25 0.31 -16.03
CA ILE A 75 5.39 -1.13 -16.37
C ILE A 75 6.31 -1.31 -17.58
N GLY A 76 6.20 -0.48 -18.61
CA GLY A 76 7.10 -0.53 -19.77
C GLY A 76 8.57 -0.40 -19.37
N TYR A 77 8.89 0.54 -18.48
CA TYR A 77 10.25 0.70 -17.94
C TYR A 77 10.72 -0.56 -17.19
N LEU A 78 9.85 -1.17 -16.38
CA LEU A 78 10.19 -2.38 -15.61
C LEU A 78 10.44 -3.58 -16.54
N VAL A 79 9.65 -3.71 -17.60
CA VAL A 79 9.84 -4.73 -18.65
C VAL A 79 11.18 -4.52 -19.37
N ASP A 80 11.48 -3.29 -19.79
CA ASP A 80 12.74 -2.94 -20.47
C ASP A 80 13.96 -3.17 -19.56
N LEU A 81 13.81 -2.97 -18.25
CA LEU A 81 14.84 -3.27 -17.26
C LEU A 81 15.09 -4.78 -17.11
N GLY A 82 14.14 -5.61 -17.55
CA GLY A 82 14.27 -7.07 -17.56
C GLY A 82 13.98 -7.71 -16.20
N ILE A 83 13.29 -7.04 -15.30
CA ILE A 83 12.86 -7.63 -14.02
C ILE A 83 11.65 -8.55 -14.21
N SER A 84 11.48 -9.50 -13.32
CA SER A 84 10.37 -10.46 -13.37
C SER A 84 9.48 -10.44 -12.14
N ALA A 85 9.86 -9.71 -11.11
CA ALA A 85 9.06 -9.46 -9.92
C ALA A 85 9.33 -8.07 -9.36
N VAL A 86 8.30 -7.43 -8.82
CA VAL A 86 8.44 -6.27 -7.95
C VAL A 86 8.18 -6.71 -6.51
N GLU A 87 9.01 -6.23 -5.59
CA GLU A 87 8.78 -6.34 -4.16
C GLU A 87 8.37 -4.95 -3.65
N LEU A 88 7.13 -4.87 -3.19
CA LEU A 88 6.57 -3.59 -2.71
C LEU A 88 6.80 -3.47 -1.21
N LEU A 89 7.54 -2.44 -0.79
CA LEU A 89 7.56 -1.98 0.61
C LEU A 89 6.11 -1.82 1.09
N PRO A 90 5.85 -1.80 2.41
CA PRO A 90 4.51 -1.98 2.95
C PRO A 90 3.41 -1.19 2.23
N VAL A 91 2.43 -1.91 1.72
CA VAL A 91 1.26 -1.37 1.01
C VAL A 91 -0.03 -1.52 1.81
N PHE A 92 0.00 -2.21 2.94
CA PHE A 92 -1.12 -2.28 3.86
C PHE A 92 -1.33 -0.93 4.57
N ALA A 93 -2.51 -0.72 5.14
CA ALA A 93 -2.82 0.50 5.89
C ALA A 93 -1.91 0.60 7.13
N PHE A 94 -1.14 1.67 7.23
CA PHE A 94 -0.23 1.95 8.32
C PHE A 94 -0.48 3.33 8.92
N ASP A 95 -0.01 3.56 10.15
CA ASP A 95 -0.11 4.86 10.80
C ASP A 95 0.99 5.80 10.31
N SER A 96 0.62 6.75 9.47
CA SER A 96 1.53 7.79 8.97
C SER A 96 2.00 8.77 10.04
N GLN A 97 1.30 8.84 11.19
CA GLN A 97 1.67 9.72 12.32
C GLN A 97 2.68 9.06 13.28
N ASP A 98 2.98 7.76 13.08
CA ASP A 98 3.96 7.03 13.89
C ASP A 98 5.39 7.39 13.46
N ALA A 99 5.81 8.59 13.77
CA ALA A 99 7.11 9.14 13.42
C ALA A 99 7.52 10.22 14.44
N PRO A 100 8.82 10.56 14.54
CA PRO A 100 9.28 11.69 15.32
C PRO A 100 8.63 13.02 14.90
N ALA A 101 8.58 13.98 15.82
CA ALA A 101 7.95 15.28 15.56
C ALA A 101 8.50 15.95 14.29
N GLY A 102 7.60 16.41 13.43
CA GLY A 102 7.92 17.04 12.15
C GLY A 102 8.20 16.07 11.00
N LEU A 103 8.16 14.77 11.24
CA LEU A 103 8.30 13.73 10.22
C LEU A 103 7.00 12.95 10.05
N VAL A 104 6.96 12.12 9.02
CA VAL A 104 5.89 11.16 8.77
C VAL A 104 6.49 9.75 8.64
N ASN A 105 5.74 8.74 9.03
CA ASN A 105 6.11 7.36 8.74
C ASN A 105 6.06 7.13 7.23
N TYR A 106 7.24 7.11 6.62
CA TYR A 106 7.40 6.94 5.18
C TYR A 106 7.41 5.47 4.77
N TRP A 107 8.07 4.63 5.57
CA TRP A 107 8.31 3.23 5.22
C TRP A 107 7.08 2.34 5.39
N GLY A 108 6.17 2.69 6.30
CA GLY A 108 4.93 1.96 6.50
C GLY A 108 4.99 0.75 7.44
N TYR A 109 6.09 0.55 8.17
CA TYR A 109 6.25 -0.57 9.10
C TYR A 109 5.54 -0.37 10.45
N SER A 110 4.36 0.25 10.43
CA SER A 110 3.50 0.45 11.60
C SER A 110 2.05 0.12 11.21
N PRO A 111 1.73 -1.18 11.01
CA PRO A 111 0.48 -1.59 10.40
C PRO A 111 -0.72 -1.33 11.30
N VAL A 112 -1.76 -0.75 10.70
CA VAL A 112 -3.10 -0.57 11.28
C VAL A 112 -4.02 -1.69 10.84
N SER A 113 -3.93 -2.11 9.57
CA SER A 113 -4.72 -3.22 9.03
C SER A 113 -3.89 -3.98 7.99
N PHE A 114 -3.68 -5.26 8.24
CA PHE A 114 -2.86 -6.14 7.38
C PHE A 114 -3.46 -6.40 5.99
N PHE A 115 -4.77 -6.30 5.85
CA PHE A 115 -5.50 -6.71 4.64
C PHE A 115 -6.21 -5.54 3.93
N ALA A 116 -5.95 -4.31 4.35
CA ALA A 116 -6.46 -3.11 3.69
C ALA A 116 -5.30 -2.37 3.04
N PRO A 117 -5.37 -1.99 1.74
CA PRO A 117 -4.32 -1.21 1.11
C PRO A 117 -4.28 0.22 1.66
N HIS A 118 -3.08 0.78 1.70
CA HIS A 118 -2.85 2.15 2.15
C HIS A 118 -3.48 3.15 1.18
N THR A 119 -4.49 3.87 1.65
CA THR A 119 -5.32 4.74 0.79
C THR A 119 -4.55 5.93 0.20
N ALA A 120 -3.46 6.38 0.85
CA ALA A 120 -2.64 7.46 0.34
C ALA A 120 -1.84 7.07 -0.94
N TYR A 121 -1.75 5.79 -1.27
CA TYR A 121 -1.15 5.30 -2.51
C TYR A 121 -2.17 5.15 -3.65
N SER A 122 -3.39 5.61 -3.47
CA SER A 122 -4.41 5.58 -4.51
C SER A 122 -4.70 6.96 -5.08
N SER A 123 -4.89 7.02 -6.40
CA SER A 123 -5.42 8.19 -7.10
C SER A 123 -6.94 8.26 -7.05
N ARG A 124 -7.59 7.13 -6.71
CA ARG A 124 -9.04 7.02 -6.63
C ARG A 124 -9.54 7.38 -5.22
N PRO A 125 -10.66 8.08 -5.09
CA PRO A 125 -11.19 8.45 -3.79
C PRO A 125 -11.75 7.25 -3.03
N GLY A 126 -11.64 7.30 -1.71
CA GLY A 126 -12.25 6.34 -0.79
C GLY A 126 -11.54 4.98 -0.72
N VAL A 127 -11.98 4.18 0.24
CA VAL A 127 -11.38 2.87 0.55
C VAL A 127 -11.58 1.88 -0.61
N GLN A 128 -12.79 1.83 -1.18
CA GLN A 128 -13.08 0.94 -2.32
C GLN A 128 -12.20 1.31 -3.52
N GLY A 129 -12.05 2.61 -3.82
CA GLY A 129 -11.18 3.06 -4.90
C GLY A 129 -9.74 2.63 -4.72
N ALA A 130 -9.21 2.68 -3.50
CA ALA A 130 -7.85 2.24 -3.19
C ALA A 130 -7.69 0.71 -3.35
N ILE A 131 -8.67 -0.06 -2.91
CA ILE A 131 -8.67 -1.52 -3.06
C ILE A 131 -8.66 -1.90 -4.55
N ASP A 132 -9.53 -1.29 -5.32
CA ASP A 132 -9.66 -1.61 -6.74
C ASP A 132 -8.43 -1.16 -7.53
N GLU A 133 -7.87 0.02 -7.23
CA GLU A 133 -6.66 0.50 -7.89
C GLU A 133 -5.45 -0.40 -7.58
N PHE A 134 -5.31 -0.87 -6.33
CA PHE A 134 -4.28 -1.84 -5.97
C PHE A 134 -4.43 -3.15 -6.76
N ARG A 135 -5.65 -3.70 -6.85
CA ARG A 135 -5.94 -4.92 -7.62
C ARG A 135 -5.69 -4.72 -9.12
N ASP A 136 -6.08 -3.57 -9.68
CA ASP A 136 -5.82 -3.21 -11.07
C ASP A 136 -4.31 -3.16 -11.36
N MET A 137 -3.51 -2.62 -10.45
CA MET A 137 -2.04 -2.63 -10.55
C MET A 137 -1.50 -4.06 -10.57
N VAL A 138 -1.97 -4.94 -9.69
CA VAL A 138 -1.54 -6.35 -9.66
C VAL A 138 -1.86 -7.03 -11.00
N LYS A 139 -3.10 -6.90 -11.49
CA LYS A 139 -3.48 -7.43 -12.81
C LYS A 139 -2.60 -6.90 -13.94
N ALA A 140 -2.31 -5.60 -13.93
CA ALA A 140 -1.49 -4.97 -14.97
C ALA A 140 -0.05 -5.51 -14.95
N LEU A 141 0.55 -5.67 -13.77
CA LEU A 141 1.87 -6.29 -13.61
C LEU A 141 1.88 -7.75 -14.07
N HIS A 142 0.89 -8.55 -13.65
CA HIS A 142 0.77 -9.95 -14.08
C HIS A 142 0.63 -10.08 -15.60
N ARG A 143 -0.18 -9.23 -16.24
CA ARG A 143 -0.30 -9.18 -17.71
C ARG A 143 1.02 -8.88 -18.41
N ALA A 144 1.88 -8.09 -17.78
CA ALA A 144 3.23 -7.80 -18.26
C ALA A 144 4.25 -8.90 -17.92
N GLY A 145 3.81 -9.96 -17.24
CA GLY A 145 4.67 -11.05 -16.81
C GLY A 145 5.53 -10.73 -15.60
N ILE A 146 5.15 -9.76 -14.78
CA ILE A 146 5.84 -9.34 -13.54
C ILE A 146 5.04 -9.82 -12.34
N GLU A 147 5.65 -10.62 -11.47
CA GLU A 147 5.07 -11.03 -10.19
C GLU A 147 5.08 -9.89 -9.17
N VAL A 148 4.16 -9.93 -8.21
CA VAL A 148 4.08 -8.96 -7.12
C VAL A 148 4.36 -9.68 -5.80
N ILE A 149 5.39 -9.20 -5.09
CA ILE A 149 5.75 -9.63 -3.74
C ILE A 149 5.39 -8.47 -2.80
N LEU A 150 4.78 -8.79 -1.67
CA LEU A 150 4.45 -7.80 -0.65
C LEU A 150 5.38 -7.97 0.54
N ASP A 151 6.08 -6.89 0.91
CA ASP A 151 6.79 -6.84 2.19
C ASP A 151 5.75 -6.64 3.30
N VAL A 152 5.73 -7.56 4.25
CA VAL A 152 4.72 -7.62 5.30
C VAL A 152 5.34 -7.74 6.68
N VAL A 153 4.71 -7.07 7.66
CA VAL A 153 5.08 -7.13 9.07
C VAL A 153 3.89 -7.65 9.86
N TYR A 154 4.03 -8.85 10.42
CA TYR A 154 2.97 -9.50 11.20
C TYR A 154 3.32 -9.64 12.69
N ASN A 155 4.50 -9.16 13.11
CA ASN A 155 5.00 -9.30 14.48
C ASN A 155 4.63 -8.13 15.40
N HIS A 156 4.14 -7.02 14.84
CA HIS A 156 3.64 -5.86 15.60
C HIS A 156 2.61 -5.07 14.81
N THR A 157 1.97 -4.12 15.47
CA THR A 157 0.96 -3.20 14.92
C THR A 157 1.32 -1.76 15.27
N ALA A 158 0.53 -0.81 14.77
CA ALA A 158 0.65 0.60 15.11
C ALA A 158 0.19 0.92 16.55
N GLU A 159 -0.30 -0.07 17.29
CA GLU A 159 -0.66 0.11 18.69
C GLU A 159 0.57 0.43 19.53
N GLY A 160 0.40 1.37 20.44
CA GLY A 160 1.40 1.71 21.43
C GLY A 160 1.47 0.70 22.57
N ASP A 161 2.08 1.13 23.66
CA ASP A 161 2.13 0.38 24.92
C ASP A 161 0.91 0.69 25.79
N HIS A 162 1.01 0.39 27.10
CA HIS A 162 -0.04 0.68 28.09
C HIS A 162 -0.39 2.17 28.23
N THR A 163 0.40 3.07 27.63
CA THR A 163 0.12 4.51 27.58
C THR A 163 -0.61 4.94 26.29
N GLY A 164 -0.86 4.00 25.37
CA GLY A 164 -1.54 4.23 24.09
C GLY A 164 -0.58 4.64 22.96
N PRO A 165 -1.08 4.88 21.77
CA PRO A 165 -2.48 4.69 21.38
C PRO A 165 -2.86 3.23 21.31
N THR A 166 -4.12 2.92 21.60
CA THR A 166 -4.70 1.60 21.42
C THR A 166 -5.74 1.67 20.30
N PHE A 167 -5.61 0.80 19.32
CA PHE A 167 -6.58 0.60 18.25
C PHE A 167 -7.31 -0.71 18.52
N SER A 168 -8.61 -0.73 18.40
CA SER A 168 -9.37 -1.98 18.51
C SER A 168 -9.29 -2.72 17.18
N PHE A 169 -8.65 -3.86 17.16
CA PHE A 169 -8.59 -4.77 16.04
C PHE A 169 -9.52 -5.95 16.27
#